data_d3d308dd8447e7104dc390e1a750b8e6
#
_entry.id   d3d308dd8447e7104dc390e1a750b8e6
#
_cell.length_a   1.000
_cell.length_b   1.000
_cell.length_c   1.000
_cell.angle_alpha   90.00
_cell.angle_beta   90.00
_cell.angle_gamma   90.00
#
_symmetry.space_group_name_H-M   'P 1'
#
loop_
_entity.id
_entity.type
_entity.pdbx_description
1 polymer ?
#
loop_
_entity_poly.entity_id
_entity_poly.type
_entity_poly.pdbx_seq_one_letter_code
_entity_poly.pdbx_strand_id
1 'polypeptide(L)'
;MATGLLLAGAWPMNGFPGLLFIAFLPLLYLEDHIASNQQKYSSWAPFFLSLPGLTLWNALTTFWIYNSSAVGGIVAILLNSILMAFVVEIYHLIRRNVFRFRGGHWILAIVWMSLEYLHLNWSLNWPWLNIGNAFSMYPKWIQWYEFTGTFGGTLWVFAVNLFLFESLMGFMYGRAKSRVNPVWASLIGVLIFTLPMMISRGLYNNYVEEKNPLDVLVVQPNNDPYTDQYGLSPEEVLDNVYELVDTYGDTMVDFIVLPESVIQERNVFERRLMKSRSVQSLVEYMKGYPETAMCIGASTYKLFLPGEELSPSARLIPRTDQYYDAYNTIYYVDNASAIQLYHKSKLTPGVEAMPMIKYLPFIEKLALDLGGTVGSLGIDLERTPFYNVYNDLLVAPSICYESVFGEFMTGFVKNGAQVIFVMTNDGWWKDTPGHRQHMSYSALRAIETRRSVARSANTGISCFINQRGDILESTPYWVKTAIRRTINANDEITFYVKHGDYIARISVFTLLTMLLISIVRGIMMRSERLKRL
;
A
#
# COMPACT_ATOMS: atom_id res chain seq x y z
N MET A 1 -20.73 -11.05 -11.24
CA MET A 1 -20.09 -12.21 -10.56
C MET A 1 -18.80 -12.67 -11.25
N ALA A 2 -18.79 -12.94 -12.58
CA ALA A 2 -17.60 -13.46 -13.28
C ALA A 2 -16.36 -12.55 -13.11
N THR A 3 -16.49 -11.22 -13.28
CA THR A 3 -15.41 -10.25 -13.02
C THR A 3 -14.84 -10.42 -11.62
N GLY A 4 -15.69 -10.53 -10.59
CA GLY A 4 -15.22 -10.66 -9.20
C GLY A 4 -14.44 -11.95 -8.95
N LEU A 5 -14.88 -13.07 -9.52
CA LEU A 5 -14.16 -14.35 -9.43
C LEU A 5 -12.80 -14.31 -10.15
N LEU A 6 -12.75 -13.71 -11.35
CA LEU A 6 -11.50 -13.57 -12.12
C LEU A 6 -10.51 -12.66 -11.39
N LEU A 7 -10.98 -11.53 -10.83
CA LEU A 7 -10.15 -10.63 -10.03
C LEU A 7 -9.63 -11.31 -8.75
N ALA A 8 -10.49 -12.05 -8.04
CA ALA A 8 -10.08 -12.80 -6.84
C ALA A 8 -9.07 -13.92 -7.18
N GLY A 9 -9.32 -14.67 -8.27
CA GLY A 9 -8.41 -15.71 -8.75
C GLY A 9 -7.09 -15.18 -9.31
N ALA A 10 -6.98 -13.87 -9.54
CA ALA A 10 -5.75 -13.22 -9.98
C ALA A 10 -4.86 -12.73 -8.83
N TRP A 11 -5.41 -12.63 -7.60
CA TRP A 11 -4.73 -11.93 -6.51
C TRP A 11 -3.56 -12.71 -5.92
N PRO A 12 -2.46 -12.05 -5.50
CA PRO A 12 -1.24 -12.68 -4.99
C PRO A 12 -1.50 -13.69 -3.88
N MET A 13 -0.65 -14.69 -3.80
CA MET A 13 -0.56 -15.83 -2.91
C MET A 13 -1.44 -17.03 -3.30
N ASN A 14 -2.67 -16.81 -3.78
CA ASN A 14 -3.58 -17.90 -4.13
C ASN A 14 -4.01 -17.88 -5.60
N GLY A 15 -3.57 -16.87 -6.37
CA GLY A 15 -4.04 -16.64 -7.72
C GLY A 15 -2.94 -16.47 -8.76
N PHE A 16 -3.38 -16.37 -10.01
CA PHE A 16 -2.53 -16.15 -11.17
C PHE A 16 -2.87 -14.81 -11.85
N PRO A 17 -1.97 -13.79 -11.81
CA PRO A 17 -2.27 -12.45 -12.30
C PRO A 17 -2.58 -12.37 -13.80
N GLY A 18 -2.27 -13.42 -14.57
CA GLY A 18 -2.70 -13.54 -15.97
C GLY A 18 -4.22 -13.44 -16.16
N LEU A 19 -5.02 -13.81 -15.16
CA LEU A 19 -6.48 -13.69 -15.19
C LEU A 19 -6.96 -12.24 -15.24
N LEU A 20 -6.15 -11.27 -14.77
CA LEU A 20 -6.48 -9.84 -14.83
C LEU A 20 -6.73 -9.37 -16.27
N PHE A 21 -6.02 -9.94 -17.24
CA PHE A 21 -6.10 -9.51 -18.64
C PHE A 21 -7.41 -9.86 -19.33
N ILE A 22 -8.27 -10.64 -18.67
CA ILE A 22 -9.64 -10.97 -19.12
C ILE A 22 -10.70 -10.63 -18.06
N ALA A 23 -10.29 -10.17 -16.87
CA ALA A 23 -11.17 -10.02 -15.71
C ALA A 23 -12.25 -8.94 -15.89
N PHE A 24 -11.96 -7.91 -16.67
CA PHE A 24 -12.91 -6.82 -16.93
C PHE A 24 -13.80 -7.06 -18.16
N LEU A 25 -13.57 -8.10 -18.97
CA LEU A 25 -14.42 -8.41 -20.13
C LEU A 25 -15.90 -8.60 -19.76
N PRO A 26 -16.25 -9.38 -18.68
CA PRO A 26 -17.65 -9.53 -18.29
C PRO A 26 -18.29 -8.22 -17.82
N LEU A 27 -17.52 -7.33 -17.17
CA LEU A 27 -18.01 -6.03 -16.73
C LEU A 27 -18.26 -5.08 -17.90
N LEU A 28 -17.34 -5.03 -18.86
CA LEU A 28 -17.47 -4.27 -20.10
C LEU A 28 -18.68 -4.75 -20.92
N TYR A 29 -18.86 -6.06 -21.02
CA TYR A 29 -20.02 -6.67 -21.70
C TYR A 29 -21.34 -6.34 -20.99
N LEU A 30 -21.39 -6.42 -19.67
CA LEU A 30 -22.55 -6.05 -18.86
C LEU A 30 -22.96 -4.60 -19.13
N GLU A 31 -22.00 -3.67 -19.09
CA GLU A 31 -22.29 -2.24 -19.31
C GLU A 31 -22.74 -1.98 -20.76
N ASP A 32 -22.11 -2.60 -21.75
CA ASP A 32 -22.52 -2.47 -23.14
C ASP A 32 -23.92 -3.06 -23.39
N HIS A 33 -24.27 -4.16 -22.72
CA HIS A 33 -25.60 -4.74 -22.76
C HIS A 33 -26.67 -3.79 -22.17
N ILE A 34 -26.39 -3.16 -21.01
CA ILE A 34 -27.26 -2.15 -20.40
C ILE A 34 -27.41 -0.95 -21.33
N ALA A 35 -26.31 -0.46 -21.89
CA ALA A 35 -26.27 0.66 -22.82
C ALA A 35 -27.12 0.40 -24.08
N SER A 36 -27.14 -0.85 -24.55
CA SER A 36 -27.92 -1.26 -25.73
C SER A 36 -29.41 -1.48 -25.42
N ASN A 37 -29.78 -1.64 -24.16
CA ASN A 37 -31.15 -1.95 -23.72
C ASN A 37 -31.69 -0.92 -22.70
N GLN A 38 -31.38 0.36 -22.87
CA GLN A 38 -31.73 1.43 -21.92
C GLN A 38 -33.20 1.48 -21.48
N GLN A 39 -34.12 1.03 -22.34
CA GLN A 39 -35.56 0.99 -22.01
C GLN A 39 -35.90 -0.06 -20.95
N LYS A 40 -35.05 -1.10 -20.80
CA LYS A 40 -35.27 -2.21 -19.85
C LYS A 40 -34.57 -2.02 -18.51
N TYR A 41 -33.62 -1.11 -18.43
CA TYR A 41 -32.77 -0.93 -17.26
C TYR A 41 -32.91 0.48 -16.69
N SER A 42 -32.87 0.59 -15.36
CA SER A 42 -32.78 1.88 -14.68
C SER A 42 -31.42 2.54 -14.93
N SER A 43 -31.35 3.85 -14.73
CA SER A 43 -30.09 4.59 -14.84
C SER A 43 -29.02 4.14 -13.84
N TRP A 44 -29.40 3.47 -12.76
CA TRP A 44 -28.52 2.92 -11.71
C TRP A 44 -28.22 1.43 -11.90
N ALA A 45 -28.63 0.84 -13.02
CA ALA A 45 -28.38 -0.58 -13.27
C ALA A 45 -26.89 -0.94 -13.32
N PRO A 46 -25.99 -0.14 -13.90
CA PRO A 46 -24.57 -0.41 -13.89
C PRO A 46 -24.00 -0.55 -12.47
N PHE A 47 -24.39 0.34 -11.56
CA PHE A 47 -24.03 0.28 -10.14
C PHE A 47 -24.53 -1.00 -9.49
N PHE A 48 -25.84 -1.24 -9.48
CA PHE A 48 -26.43 -2.37 -8.74
C PHE A 48 -26.04 -3.74 -9.29
N LEU A 49 -25.86 -3.87 -10.61
CA LEU A 49 -25.50 -5.15 -11.22
C LEU A 49 -23.99 -5.46 -11.14
N SER A 50 -23.14 -4.43 -10.99
CA SER A 50 -21.70 -4.63 -10.77
C SER A 50 -21.36 -4.90 -9.30
N LEU A 51 -22.10 -4.30 -8.37
CA LEU A 51 -21.84 -4.34 -6.93
C LEU A 51 -21.62 -5.76 -6.37
N PRO A 52 -22.48 -6.78 -6.66
CA PRO A 52 -22.26 -8.11 -6.10
C PRO A 52 -20.96 -8.78 -6.53
N GLY A 53 -20.52 -8.56 -7.78
CA GLY A 53 -19.25 -9.08 -8.29
C GLY A 53 -18.05 -8.41 -7.64
N LEU A 54 -18.12 -7.09 -7.45
CA LEU A 54 -17.06 -6.32 -6.80
C LEU A 54 -16.98 -6.62 -5.29
N THR A 55 -18.13 -6.83 -4.63
CA THR A 55 -18.20 -7.30 -3.24
C THR A 55 -17.57 -8.68 -3.08
N LEU A 56 -17.86 -9.59 -4.00
CA LEU A 56 -17.26 -10.93 -3.99
C LEU A 56 -15.73 -10.86 -4.10
N TRP A 57 -15.21 -10.03 -5.00
CA TRP A 57 -13.76 -9.83 -5.10
C TRP A 57 -13.16 -9.30 -3.80
N ASN A 58 -13.69 -8.21 -3.26
CA ASN A 58 -13.23 -7.64 -2.00
C ASN A 58 -13.27 -8.67 -0.87
N ALA A 59 -14.39 -9.39 -0.73
CA ALA A 59 -14.55 -10.40 0.31
C ALA A 59 -13.53 -11.54 0.17
N LEU A 60 -13.34 -12.10 -1.02
CA LEU A 60 -12.43 -13.22 -1.22
C LEU A 60 -10.95 -12.84 -1.05
N THR A 61 -10.59 -11.58 -1.29
CA THR A 61 -9.19 -11.14 -1.27
C THR A 61 -8.77 -10.48 0.05
N THR A 62 -9.73 -9.91 0.81
CA THR A 62 -9.43 -9.11 2.01
C THR A 62 -10.20 -9.55 3.25
N PHE A 63 -10.81 -10.75 3.26
CA PHE A 63 -11.53 -11.30 4.43
C PHE A 63 -10.68 -11.36 5.70
N TRP A 64 -9.38 -11.44 5.57
CA TRP A 64 -8.44 -11.54 6.67
C TRP A 64 -8.45 -10.32 7.60
N ILE A 65 -8.90 -9.14 7.14
CA ILE A 65 -9.07 -7.94 7.97
C ILE A 65 -10.03 -8.22 9.14
N TYR A 66 -10.98 -9.14 8.96
CA TYR A 66 -11.92 -9.58 10.00
C TYR A 66 -11.20 -10.05 11.28
N ASN A 67 -9.99 -10.62 11.15
CA ASN A 67 -9.21 -11.11 12.29
C ASN A 67 -8.69 -9.97 13.17
N SER A 68 -8.38 -8.80 12.59
CA SER A 68 -7.94 -7.63 13.36
C SER A 68 -9.13 -6.79 13.87
N SER A 69 -10.19 -6.70 13.08
CA SER A 69 -11.43 -6.00 13.44
C SER A 69 -12.59 -6.52 12.61
N ALA A 70 -13.52 -7.24 13.24
CA ALA A 70 -14.67 -7.82 12.54
C ALA A 70 -15.53 -6.75 11.83
N VAL A 71 -15.88 -5.67 12.55
CA VAL A 71 -16.67 -4.57 11.98
C VAL A 71 -15.84 -3.78 10.97
N GLY A 72 -14.58 -3.46 11.30
CA GLY A 72 -13.67 -2.79 10.39
C GLY A 72 -13.51 -3.54 9.05
N GLY A 73 -13.38 -4.86 9.09
CA GLY A 73 -13.29 -5.71 7.90
C GLY A 73 -14.57 -5.68 7.04
N ILE A 74 -15.74 -5.80 7.66
CA ILE A 74 -17.02 -5.71 6.95
C ILE A 74 -17.21 -4.33 6.32
N VAL A 75 -16.94 -3.26 7.07
CA VAL A 75 -17.05 -1.89 6.56
C VAL A 75 -16.09 -1.64 5.41
N ALA A 76 -14.82 -2.08 5.53
CA ALA A 76 -13.83 -1.92 4.47
C ALA A 76 -14.27 -2.64 3.18
N ILE A 77 -14.73 -3.89 3.27
CA ILE A 77 -15.21 -4.67 2.13
C ILE A 77 -16.40 -3.99 1.46
N LEU A 78 -17.41 -3.59 2.22
CA LEU A 78 -18.64 -2.99 1.67
C LEU A 78 -18.37 -1.60 1.09
N LEU A 79 -17.67 -0.74 1.83
CA LEU A 79 -17.37 0.63 1.38
C LEU A 79 -16.54 0.62 0.09
N ASN A 80 -15.48 -0.19 0.04
CA ASN A 80 -14.65 -0.29 -1.15
C ASN A 80 -15.45 -0.84 -2.35
N SER A 81 -16.31 -1.83 -2.12
CA SER A 81 -17.18 -2.38 -3.18
C SER A 81 -18.16 -1.34 -3.73
N ILE A 82 -18.73 -0.52 -2.85
CA ILE A 82 -19.62 0.59 -3.22
C ILE A 82 -18.86 1.63 -4.06
N LEU A 83 -17.65 2.01 -3.63
CA LEU A 83 -16.83 2.97 -4.38
C LEU A 83 -16.46 2.42 -5.77
N MET A 84 -16.10 1.16 -5.87
CA MET A 84 -15.84 0.50 -7.16
C MET A 84 -17.10 0.42 -8.04
N ALA A 85 -18.28 0.18 -7.46
CA ALA A 85 -19.54 0.20 -8.21
C ALA A 85 -19.88 1.62 -8.73
N PHE A 86 -19.54 2.67 -7.97
CA PHE A 86 -19.62 4.05 -8.46
C PHE A 86 -18.67 4.32 -9.64
N VAL A 87 -17.50 3.69 -9.70
CA VAL A 87 -16.65 3.78 -10.90
C VAL A 87 -17.40 3.31 -12.15
N VAL A 88 -18.12 2.18 -12.04
CA VAL A 88 -18.89 1.62 -13.17
C VAL A 88 -20.04 2.55 -13.56
N GLU A 89 -20.72 3.14 -12.57
CA GLU A 89 -21.80 4.12 -12.81
C GLU A 89 -21.27 5.41 -13.48
N ILE A 90 -20.19 5.98 -12.97
CA ILE A 90 -19.56 7.19 -13.54
C ILE A 90 -19.09 6.91 -14.98
N TYR A 91 -18.48 5.78 -15.22
CA TYR A 91 -18.10 5.33 -16.56
C TYR A 91 -19.31 5.27 -17.50
N HIS A 92 -20.41 4.66 -17.08
CA HIS A 92 -21.65 4.58 -17.85
C HIS A 92 -22.23 5.98 -18.14
N LEU A 93 -22.28 6.88 -17.15
CA LEU A 93 -22.77 8.25 -17.30
C LEU A 93 -21.95 9.04 -18.32
N ILE A 94 -20.62 8.94 -18.28
CA ILE A 94 -19.75 9.62 -19.25
C ILE A 94 -19.96 9.02 -20.64
N ARG A 95 -20.05 7.69 -20.78
CA ARG A 95 -20.34 7.07 -22.07
C ARG A 95 -21.68 7.55 -22.66
N ARG A 96 -22.72 7.63 -21.82
CA ARG A 96 -24.04 8.12 -22.24
C ARG A 96 -24.00 9.57 -22.71
N ASN A 97 -23.45 10.44 -21.90
CA ASN A 97 -23.55 11.89 -22.12
C ASN A 97 -22.53 12.40 -23.14
N VAL A 98 -21.30 11.87 -23.12
CA VAL A 98 -20.20 12.33 -23.97
C VAL A 98 -20.14 11.54 -25.28
N PHE A 99 -20.20 10.23 -25.20
CA PHE A 99 -19.99 9.34 -26.36
C PHE A 99 -21.29 8.84 -26.99
N ARG A 100 -22.45 9.06 -26.37
CA ARG A 100 -23.75 8.54 -26.80
C ARG A 100 -23.68 7.02 -27.05
N PHE A 101 -22.94 6.32 -26.17
CA PHE A 101 -22.63 4.89 -26.22
C PHE A 101 -21.90 4.41 -27.49
N ARG A 102 -21.28 5.31 -28.24
CA ARG A 102 -20.49 4.98 -29.43
C ARG A 102 -19.01 4.93 -29.07
N GLY A 103 -18.53 3.79 -28.50
CA GLY A 103 -17.18 3.65 -27.97
C GLY A 103 -17.01 4.28 -26.59
N GLY A 104 -15.79 4.75 -26.26
CA GLY A 104 -15.48 5.38 -24.97
C GLY A 104 -15.23 4.40 -23.83
N HIS A 105 -14.99 3.11 -24.11
CA HIS A 105 -14.72 2.08 -23.09
C HIS A 105 -13.45 2.38 -22.27
N TRP A 106 -12.49 3.09 -22.86
CA TRP A 106 -11.27 3.51 -22.17
C TRP A 106 -11.52 4.41 -20.92
N ILE A 107 -12.72 5.03 -20.83
CA ILE A 107 -13.12 5.82 -19.65
C ILE A 107 -13.15 4.96 -18.39
N LEU A 108 -13.45 3.66 -18.51
CA LEU A 108 -13.40 2.75 -17.34
C LEU A 108 -12.01 2.76 -16.70
N ALA A 109 -10.94 2.68 -17.50
CA ALA A 109 -9.56 2.72 -16.99
C ALA A 109 -9.26 4.06 -16.28
N ILE A 110 -9.70 5.18 -16.87
CA ILE A 110 -9.48 6.51 -16.29
C ILE A 110 -10.20 6.66 -14.94
N VAL A 111 -11.46 6.28 -14.85
CA VAL A 111 -12.23 6.36 -13.60
C VAL A 111 -11.66 5.42 -12.55
N TRP A 112 -11.25 4.21 -12.95
CA TRP A 112 -10.67 3.22 -12.05
C TRP A 112 -9.34 3.69 -11.46
N MET A 113 -8.38 4.13 -12.30
CA MET A 113 -7.10 4.66 -11.83
C MET A 113 -7.27 5.92 -10.96
N SER A 114 -8.30 6.73 -11.22
CA SER A 114 -8.64 7.87 -10.37
C SER A 114 -9.14 7.44 -8.98
N LEU A 115 -9.90 6.34 -8.88
CA LEU A 115 -10.28 5.75 -7.58
C LEU A 115 -9.06 5.19 -6.86
N GLU A 116 -8.18 4.44 -7.55
CA GLU A 116 -6.94 3.93 -6.95
C GLU A 116 -6.08 5.08 -6.40
N TYR A 117 -5.97 6.20 -7.13
CA TYR A 117 -5.24 7.39 -6.67
C TYR A 117 -5.90 8.05 -5.46
N LEU A 118 -7.24 8.10 -5.43
CA LEU A 118 -7.98 8.58 -4.26
C LEU A 118 -7.64 7.74 -3.02
N HIS A 119 -7.59 6.41 -3.15
CA HIS A 119 -7.23 5.48 -2.07
C HIS A 119 -5.80 5.68 -1.52
N LEU A 120 -4.90 6.31 -2.26
CA LEU A 120 -3.57 6.67 -1.78
C LEU A 120 -3.54 8.00 -1.01
N ASN A 121 -4.54 8.90 -1.21
CA ASN A 121 -4.43 10.32 -0.87
C ASN A 121 -5.56 10.90 -0.01
N TRP A 122 -6.42 10.08 0.58
CA TRP A 122 -7.48 10.53 1.48
C TRP A 122 -7.43 9.84 2.85
N SER A 123 -8.29 10.25 3.79
CA SER A 123 -8.31 9.72 5.16
C SER A 123 -8.80 8.27 5.28
N LEU A 124 -9.56 7.78 4.29
CA LEU A 124 -10.00 6.38 4.17
C LEU A 124 -9.11 5.61 3.19
N ASN A 125 -7.80 5.83 3.24
CA ASN A 125 -6.87 5.23 2.31
C ASN A 125 -6.95 3.69 2.35
N TRP A 126 -7.02 3.07 1.14
CA TRP A 126 -7.10 1.63 0.98
C TRP A 126 -6.47 1.18 -0.34
N PRO A 127 -5.13 1.31 -0.52
CA PRO A 127 -4.44 0.97 -1.77
C PRO A 127 -4.27 -0.54 -1.99
N TRP A 128 -4.77 -1.37 -1.09
CA TRP A 128 -4.49 -2.82 -1.08
C TRP A 128 -4.88 -3.51 -2.37
N LEU A 129 -6.04 -3.15 -2.93
CA LEU A 129 -6.60 -3.74 -4.13
C LEU A 129 -6.30 -2.92 -5.41
N ASN A 130 -5.29 -2.05 -5.42
CA ASN A 130 -4.81 -1.44 -6.66
C ASN A 130 -4.33 -2.55 -7.60
N ILE A 131 -4.86 -2.57 -8.83
CA ILE A 131 -4.68 -3.68 -9.78
C ILE A 131 -3.20 -3.99 -10.03
N GLY A 132 -2.35 -2.96 -10.12
CA GLY A 132 -0.91 -3.14 -10.32
C GLY A 132 -0.21 -3.90 -9.19
N ASN A 133 -0.77 -3.96 -7.98
CA ASN A 133 -0.20 -4.71 -6.87
C ASN A 133 -0.29 -6.23 -7.08
N ALA A 134 -1.21 -6.69 -7.91
CA ALA A 134 -1.39 -8.12 -8.16
C ALA A 134 -0.17 -8.81 -8.79
N PHE A 135 0.75 -8.05 -9.37
CA PHE A 135 1.97 -8.57 -9.98
C PHE A 135 3.16 -8.70 -9.01
N SER A 136 2.98 -8.41 -7.72
CA SER A 136 4.04 -8.36 -6.71
C SER A 136 4.89 -9.63 -6.60
N MET A 137 4.32 -10.81 -6.90
CA MET A 137 5.02 -12.10 -6.91
C MET A 137 5.66 -12.44 -8.26
N TYR A 138 5.58 -11.54 -9.23
CA TYR A 138 6.07 -11.74 -10.59
C TYR A 138 7.07 -10.65 -11.00
N PRO A 139 8.19 -10.47 -10.29
CA PRO A 139 9.14 -9.39 -10.55
C PRO A 139 9.66 -9.35 -11.99
N LYS A 140 9.76 -10.52 -12.64
CA LYS A 140 10.17 -10.64 -14.04
C LYS A 140 9.17 -10.08 -15.05
N TRP A 141 7.94 -9.76 -14.66
CA TRP A 141 6.91 -9.19 -15.52
C TRP A 141 6.84 -7.67 -15.43
N ILE A 142 7.40 -7.06 -14.38
CA ILE A 142 7.10 -5.70 -13.96
C ILE A 142 8.34 -4.83 -13.70
N GLN A 143 9.51 -5.17 -14.23
CA GLN A 143 10.72 -4.37 -14.03
C GLN A 143 10.56 -2.91 -14.47
N TRP A 144 9.71 -2.67 -15.47
CA TRP A 144 9.37 -1.33 -15.95
C TRP A 144 8.54 -0.50 -14.95
N TYR A 145 8.20 -1.02 -13.76
CA TYR A 145 7.64 -0.22 -12.67
C TYR A 145 8.64 0.83 -12.16
N GLU A 146 9.92 0.68 -12.40
CA GLU A 146 10.91 1.74 -12.17
C GLU A 146 10.63 3.04 -12.95
N PHE A 147 9.80 2.94 -14.03
CA PHE A 147 9.34 4.08 -14.80
C PHE A 147 7.93 4.54 -14.43
N THR A 148 7.03 3.62 -14.14
CA THR A 148 5.58 3.88 -14.10
C THR A 148 4.93 3.69 -12.74
N GLY A 149 5.62 3.05 -11.79
CA GLY A 149 5.01 2.52 -10.58
C GLY A 149 3.90 1.50 -10.89
N THR A 150 3.12 1.15 -9.89
CA THR A 150 2.01 0.18 -10.01
C THR A 150 0.89 0.66 -10.93
N PHE A 151 0.71 1.98 -11.13
CA PHE A 151 -0.29 2.51 -12.06
C PHE A 151 -0.05 2.11 -13.51
N GLY A 152 1.21 1.88 -13.90
CA GLY A 152 1.51 1.28 -15.19
C GLY A 152 0.91 -0.12 -15.33
N GLY A 153 0.95 -0.94 -14.26
CA GLY A 153 0.33 -2.27 -14.22
C GLY A 153 -1.19 -2.20 -14.37
N THR A 154 -1.85 -1.28 -13.67
CA THR A 154 -3.29 -1.04 -13.82
C THR A 154 -3.62 -0.63 -15.25
N LEU A 155 -2.88 0.31 -15.82
CA LEU A 155 -3.07 0.75 -17.21
C LEU A 155 -2.86 -0.41 -18.20
N TRP A 156 -1.84 -1.25 -18.00
CA TRP A 156 -1.55 -2.43 -18.82
C TRP A 156 -2.71 -3.42 -18.83
N VAL A 157 -3.26 -3.75 -17.66
CA VAL A 157 -4.42 -4.64 -17.53
C VAL A 157 -5.62 -4.08 -18.29
N PHE A 158 -5.95 -2.81 -18.09
CA PHE A 158 -7.08 -2.19 -18.80
C PHE A 158 -6.85 -2.11 -20.30
N ALA A 159 -5.66 -1.75 -20.75
CA ALA A 159 -5.37 -1.68 -22.18
C ALA A 159 -5.60 -3.03 -22.87
N VAL A 160 -5.11 -4.14 -22.29
CA VAL A 160 -5.34 -5.49 -22.84
C VAL A 160 -6.84 -5.85 -22.83
N ASN A 161 -7.55 -5.65 -21.71
CA ASN A 161 -8.99 -5.91 -21.63
C ASN A 161 -9.78 -5.13 -22.69
N LEU A 162 -9.44 -3.86 -22.91
CA LEU A 162 -10.15 -3.00 -23.86
C LEU A 162 -9.97 -3.49 -25.32
N PHE A 163 -8.73 -3.83 -25.71
CA PHE A 163 -8.49 -4.34 -27.07
C PHE A 163 -9.09 -5.74 -27.29
N LEU A 164 -9.04 -6.60 -26.27
CA LEU A 164 -9.72 -7.90 -26.32
C LEU A 164 -11.24 -7.74 -26.40
N PHE A 165 -11.81 -6.79 -25.67
CA PHE A 165 -13.24 -6.48 -25.73
C PHE A 165 -13.65 -5.96 -27.11
N GLU A 166 -12.91 -4.99 -27.68
CA GLU A 166 -13.16 -4.47 -29.03
C GLU A 166 -13.06 -5.60 -30.07
N SER A 167 -12.09 -6.49 -29.94
CA SER A 167 -11.96 -7.66 -30.80
C SER A 167 -13.17 -8.58 -30.68
N LEU A 168 -13.57 -8.96 -29.47
CA LEU A 168 -14.72 -9.83 -29.21
C LEU A 168 -16.00 -9.24 -29.79
N MET A 169 -16.27 -7.97 -29.54
CA MET A 169 -17.44 -7.26 -30.06
C MET A 169 -17.42 -7.16 -31.59
N GLY A 170 -16.25 -6.96 -32.18
CA GLY A 170 -16.05 -6.93 -33.61
C GLY A 170 -16.32 -8.28 -34.30
N PHE A 171 -15.89 -9.39 -33.68
CA PHE A 171 -16.20 -10.73 -34.20
C PHE A 171 -17.68 -11.11 -34.03
N MET A 172 -18.31 -10.77 -32.92
CA MET A 172 -19.70 -11.12 -32.63
C MET A 172 -20.71 -10.25 -33.40
N TYR A 173 -20.46 -8.95 -33.56
CA TYR A 173 -21.44 -8.00 -34.06
C TYR A 173 -20.93 -7.13 -35.22
N GLY A 174 -19.72 -7.32 -35.68
CA GLY A 174 -19.11 -6.58 -36.76
C GLY A 174 -19.01 -5.08 -36.48
N ARG A 175 -19.09 -4.25 -37.53
CA ARG A 175 -19.00 -2.77 -37.42
C ARG A 175 -20.16 -2.11 -36.67
N ALA A 176 -21.21 -2.86 -36.37
CA ALA A 176 -22.33 -2.34 -35.56
C ALA A 176 -21.90 -2.02 -34.11
N LYS A 177 -20.92 -2.75 -33.57
CA LYS A 177 -20.45 -2.62 -32.18
C LYS A 177 -18.99 -2.19 -32.04
N SER A 178 -18.12 -2.55 -33.00
CA SER A 178 -16.70 -2.15 -32.97
C SER A 178 -16.31 -1.34 -34.20
N ARG A 179 -15.56 -0.26 -33.97
CA ARG A 179 -14.99 0.57 -35.06
C ARG A 179 -13.65 0.04 -35.55
N VAL A 180 -13.00 -0.80 -34.77
CA VAL A 180 -11.70 -1.39 -35.08
C VAL A 180 -11.94 -2.73 -35.76
N ASN A 181 -11.12 -3.05 -36.75
CA ASN A 181 -11.13 -4.40 -37.32
C ASN A 181 -10.75 -5.41 -36.23
N PRO A 182 -11.56 -6.47 -35.97
CA PRO A 182 -11.34 -7.40 -34.87
C PRO A 182 -9.99 -8.10 -34.90
N VAL A 183 -9.47 -8.40 -36.11
CA VAL A 183 -8.14 -9.00 -36.25
C VAL A 183 -7.04 -8.03 -35.76
N TRP A 184 -7.11 -6.76 -36.18
CA TRP A 184 -6.15 -5.75 -35.71
C TRP A 184 -6.28 -5.50 -34.22
N ALA A 185 -7.50 -5.47 -33.68
CA ALA A 185 -7.71 -5.34 -32.25
C ALA A 185 -7.10 -6.51 -31.46
N SER A 186 -7.24 -7.74 -31.97
CA SER A 186 -6.58 -8.93 -31.40
C SER A 186 -5.06 -8.80 -31.42
N LEU A 187 -4.48 -8.44 -32.57
CA LEU A 187 -3.03 -8.33 -32.74
C LEU A 187 -2.45 -7.24 -31.82
N ILE A 188 -3.11 -6.10 -31.73
CA ILE A 188 -2.70 -5.01 -30.82
C ILE A 188 -2.84 -5.48 -29.36
N GLY A 189 -3.92 -6.16 -29.00
CA GLY A 189 -4.12 -6.71 -27.65
C GLY A 189 -3.01 -7.68 -27.26
N VAL A 190 -2.64 -8.59 -28.16
CA VAL A 190 -1.52 -9.53 -27.96
C VAL A 190 -0.19 -8.76 -27.83
N LEU A 191 0.04 -7.77 -28.67
CA LEU A 191 1.27 -6.96 -28.61
C LEU A 191 1.36 -6.18 -27.27
N ILE A 192 0.27 -5.53 -26.84
CA ILE A 192 0.22 -4.81 -25.56
C ILE A 192 0.41 -5.78 -24.38
N PHE A 193 -0.08 -7.00 -24.48
CA PHE A 193 0.14 -8.05 -23.47
C PHE A 193 1.60 -8.50 -23.43
N THR A 194 2.20 -8.82 -24.58
CA THR A 194 3.51 -9.47 -24.65
C THR A 194 4.69 -8.50 -24.55
N LEU A 195 4.59 -7.31 -25.15
CA LEU A 195 5.69 -6.36 -25.24
C LEU A 195 6.20 -5.89 -23.85
N PRO A 196 5.34 -5.49 -22.89
CA PRO A 196 5.81 -5.11 -21.55
C PRO A 196 6.49 -6.27 -20.83
N MET A 197 6.05 -7.51 -21.02
CA MET A 197 6.70 -8.70 -20.45
C MET A 197 8.08 -8.93 -21.06
N MET A 198 8.23 -8.76 -22.36
CA MET A 198 9.53 -8.89 -23.05
C MET A 198 10.51 -7.81 -22.60
N ILE A 199 10.04 -6.55 -22.52
CA ILE A 199 10.83 -5.42 -22.00
C ILE A 199 11.26 -5.70 -20.55
N SER A 200 10.32 -6.11 -19.70
CA SER A 200 10.59 -6.44 -18.32
C SER A 200 11.64 -7.55 -18.18
N ARG A 201 11.50 -8.61 -18.99
CA ARG A 201 12.48 -9.70 -18.99
C ARG A 201 13.87 -9.24 -19.41
N GLY A 202 13.96 -8.34 -20.40
CA GLY A 202 15.22 -7.70 -20.82
C GLY A 202 15.83 -6.87 -19.69
N LEU A 203 15.04 -5.99 -19.07
CA LEU A 203 15.48 -5.19 -17.92
C LEU A 203 15.96 -6.08 -16.77
N TYR A 204 15.19 -7.12 -16.42
CA TYR A 204 15.55 -8.05 -15.34
C TYR A 204 16.88 -8.76 -15.59
N ASN A 205 17.11 -9.25 -16.81
CA ASN A 205 18.31 -10.02 -17.16
C ASN A 205 19.57 -9.14 -17.27
N ASN A 206 19.42 -7.87 -17.65
CA ASN A 206 20.53 -6.95 -17.87
C ASN A 206 20.80 -6.06 -16.66
N TYR A 207 19.94 -6.05 -15.65
CA TYR A 207 20.14 -5.26 -14.44
C TYR A 207 21.28 -5.85 -13.61
N VAL A 208 22.26 -5.03 -13.31
CA VAL A 208 23.39 -5.36 -12.43
C VAL A 208 23.25 -4.51 -11.18
N GLU A 209 23.15 -5.14 -10.03
CA GLU A 209 23.13 -4.42 -8.76
C GLU A 209 24.43 -3.68 -8.52
N GLU A 210 24.33 -2.46 -8.04
CA GLU A 210 25.48 -1.73 -7.53
C GLU A 210 26.11 -2.49 -6.35
N LYS A 211 27.43 -2.57 -6.32
CA LYS A 211 28.16 -3.25 -5.26
C LYS A 211 28.49 -2.27 -4.13
N ASN A 212 27.55 -2.07 -3.26
CA ASN A 212 27.71 -1.33 -2.00
C ASN A 212 27.13 -2.19 -0.87
N PRO A 213 27.90 -3.19 -0.39
CA PRO A 213 27.40 -4.23 0.51
C PRO A 213 27.16 -3.70 1.91
N LEU A 214 26.03 -4.11 2.50
CA LEU A 214 25.64 -3.90 3.88
C LEU A 214 25.29 -5.24 4.51
N ASP A 215 25.83 -5.54 5.66
CA ASP A 215 25.50 -6.74 6.42
C ASP A 215 24.39 -6.43 7.41
N VAL A 216 23.22 -7.04 7.21
CA VAL A 216 22.01 -6.73 7.97
C VAL A 216 21.50 -7.97 8.68
N LEU A 217 21.27 -7.84 9.99
CA LEU A 217 20.54 -8.82 10.81
C LEU A 217 19.09 -8.38 10.96
N VAL A 218 18.17 -9.21 10.50
CA VAL A 218 16.73 -8.99 10.67
C VAL A 218 16.21 -9.93 11.75
N VAL A 219 15.60 -9.38 12.80
CA VAL A 219 15.15 -10.12 13.97
C VAL A 219 13.63 -10.28 13.96
N GLN A 220 13.14 -11.49 14.23
CA GLN A 220 11.73 -11.86 14.35
C GLN A 220 11.48 -12.41 15.76
N PRO A 221 11.12 -11.56 16.75
CA PRO A 221 10.99 -11.97 18.15
C PRO A 221 9.79 -12.88 18.40
N ASN A 222 8.79 -12.85 17.54
CA ASN A 222 7.59 -13.68 17.60
C ASN A 222 6.76 -13.49 18.87
N ASN A 223 6.63 -12.26 19.36
CA ASN A 223 5.72 -11.93 20.46
C ASN A 223 4.28 -11.95 19.96
N ASP A 224 3.41 -12.75 20.56
CA ASP A 224 2.00 -12.81 20.18
C ASP A 224 1.32 -11.44 20.39
N PRO A 225 0.77 -10.80 19.34
CA PRO A 225 0.17 -9.48 19.47
C PRO A 225 -1.10 -9.47 20.34
N TYR A 226 -1.73 -10.63 20.56
CA TYR A 226 -2.95 -10.74 21.36
C TYR A 226 -2.69 -10.99 22.84
N THR A 227 -1.54 -11.59 23.20
CA THR A 227 -1.21 -11.96 24.59
C THR A 227 0.06 -11.29 25.07
N ASP A 228 1.16 -11.39 24.32
CA ASP A 228 2.51 -11.05 24.79
C ASP A 228 2.82 -9.57 24.63
N GLN A 229 2.34 -8.92 23.56
CA GLN A 229 2.65 -7.53 23.23
C GLN A 229 2.32 -6.55 24.37
N TYR A 230 1.30 -6.86 25.16
CA TYR A 230 0.87 -6.03 26.32
C TYR A 230 0.98 -6.80 27.65
N GLY A 231 1.32 -8.07 27.63
CA GLY A 231 1.43 -8.93 28.79
C GLY A 231 2.85 -9.03 29.33
N LEU A 232 3.86 -9.00 28.46
CA LEU A 232 5.27 -9.01 28.85
C LEU A 232 5.72 -7.61 29.28
N SER A 233 6.68 -7.58 30.22
CA SER A 233 7.36 -6.32 30.55
C SER A 233 8.30 -5.90 29.41
N PRO A 234 8.60 -4.59 29.26
CA PRO A 234 9.58 -4.14 28.27
C PRO A 234 10.96 -4.78 28.45
N GLU A 235 11.36 -5.07 29.67
CA GLU A 235 12.62 -5.75 30.01
C GLU A 235 12.62 -7.18 29.46
N GLU A 236 11.57 -7.98 29.69
CA GLU A 236 11.45 -9.34 29.16
C GLU A 236 11.47 -9.38 27.64
N VAL A 237 10.82 -8.39 26.99
CA VAL A 237 10.83 -8.29 25.53
C VAL A 237 12.24 -8.00 25.02
N LEU A 238 12.97 -7.09 25.66
CA LEU A 238 14.34 -6.75 25.27
C LEU A 238 15.31 -7.89 25.51
N ASP A 239 15.18 -8.64 26.62
CA ASP A 239 16.00 -9.84 26.89
C ASP A 239 15.82 -10.89 25.79
N ASN A 240 14.58 -11.12 25.33
CA ASN A 240 14.28 -12.00 24.21
C ASN A 240 14.91 -11.53 22.88
N VAL A 241 14.96 -10.21 22.67
CA VAL A 241 15.59 -9.61 21.49
C VAL A 241 17.10 -9.75 21.56
N TYR A 242 17.73 -9.47 22.72
CA TYR A 242 19.17 -9.59 22.90
C TYR A 242 19.65 -11.02 22.72
N GLU A 243 18.91 -12.01 23.26
CA GLU A 243 19.18 -13.43 23.03
C GLU A 243 19.24 -13.79 21.53
N LEU A 244 18.29 -13.26 20.73
CA LEU A 244 18.28 -13.49 19.29
C LEU A 244 19.44 -12.79 18.59
N VAL A 245 19.73 -11.53 18.95
CA VAL A 245 20.85 -10.80 18.39
C VAL A 245 22.16 -11.48 18.71
N ASP A 246 22.39 -11.92 19.96
CA ASP A 246 23.62 -12.60 20.39
C ASP A 246 23.75 -13.99 19.74
N THR A 247 22.64 -14.67 19.42
CA THR A 247 22.64 -16.00 18.80
C THR A 247 22.96 -15.95 17.30
N TYR A 248 22.41 -14.97 16.58
CA TYR A 248 22.46 -14.90 15.10
C TYR A 248 23.34 -13.77 14.57
N GLY A 249 23.67 -12.78 15.40
CA GLY A 249 24.53 -11.67 15.08
C GLY A 249 25.98 -11.91 15.47
N ASP A 250 26.83 -10.97 15.11
CA ASP A 250 28.15 -10.75 15.66
C ASP A 250 28.42 -9.25 15.68
N THR A 251 29.57 -8.85 16.21
CA THR A 251 29.95 -7.42 16.33
C THR A 251 30.28 -6.74 15.00
N MET A 252 30.16 -7.44 13.87
CA MET A 252 30.52 -6.94 12.53
C MET A 252 29.30 -6.73 11.63
N VAL A 253 28.05 -6.79 12.16
CA VAL A 253 26.88 -6.42 11.36
C VAL A 253 26.75 -4.90 11.30
N ASP A 254 26.38 -4.37 10.13
CA ASP A 254 26.15 -2.93 9.94
C ASP A 254 24.85 -2.47 10.60
N PHE A 255 23.81 -3.31 10.48
CA PHE A 255 22.48 -2.99 10.99
C PHE A 255 21.79 -4.18 11.66
N ILE A 256 21.09 -3.90 12.76
CA ILE A 256 20.12 -4.79 13.41
C ILE A 256 18.74 -4.16 13.22
N VAL A 257 17.85 -4.87 12.54
CA VAL A 257 16.50 -4.39 12.20
C VAL A 257 15.47 -5.22 12.94
N LEU A 258 14.70 -4.55 13.81
CA LEU A 258 13.61 -5.13 14.59
C LEU A 258 12.25 -4.67 14.10
N PRO A 259 11.16 -5.37 14.46
CA PRO A 259 9.83 -5.04 13.96
C PRO A 259 9.21 -3.79 14.61
N GLU A 260 8.01 -3.46 14.14
CA GLU A 260 7.13 -2.43 14.67
C GLU A 260 6.69 -2.76 16.09
N SER A 261 6.61 -1.73 16.96
CA SER A 261 5.97 -1.81 18.28
C SER A 261 6.57 -2.87 19.22
N VAL A 262 7.88 -3.09 19.16
CA VAL A 262 8.60 -4.02 20.07
C VAL A 262 8.57 -3.48 21.48
N ILE A 263 8.94 -2.21 21.67
CA ILE A 263 9.00 -1.58 22.98
C ILE A 263 7.66 -0.92 23.30
N GLN A 264 6.95 -1.43 24.31
CA GLN A 264 5.67 -0.92 24.79
C GLN A 264 5.80 -0.32 26.22
N GLU A 265 6.89 0.40 26.48
CA GLU A 265 7.06 1.13 27.72
C GLU A 265 6.07 2.31 27.77
N ARG A 266 5.40 2.48 28.93
CA ARG A 266 4.43 3.57 29.11
C ARG A 266 5.12 4.89 29.43
N ASN A 267 4.53 6.01 28.97
CA ASN A 267 4.97 7.38 29.30
C ASN A 267 6.40 7.73 28.82
N VAL A 268 6.82 7.20 27.70
CA VAL A 268 8.11 7.55 27.08
C VAL A 268 7.95 8.88 26.34
N PHE A 269 8.30 9.96 27.01
CA PHE A 269 8.29 11.31 26.42
C PHE A 269 9.61 11.61 25.71
N GLU A 270 9.53 12.02 24.43
CA GLU A 270 10.70 12.25 23.56
C GLU A 270 11.72 13.21 24.14
N ARG A 271 11.27 14.29 24.80
CA ARG A 271 12.16 15.24 25.50
C ARG A 271 12.92 14.64 26.68
N ARG A 272 12.53 13.46 27.14
CA ARG A 272 13.12 12.75 28.27
C ARG A 272 13.43 11.31 27.92
N LEU A 273 13.74 11.05 26.64
CA LEU A 273 13.92 9.71 26.10
C LEU A 273 14.94 8.91 26.93
N MET A 274 16.07 9.52 27.30
CA MET A 274 17.10 8.91 28.16
C MET A 274 16.67 8.62 29.61
N LYS A 275 15.44 8.96 30.02
CA LYS A 275 14.85 8.52 31.30
C LYS A 275 14.07 7.20 31.18
N SER A 276 13.78 6.75 29.96
CA SER A 276 13.17 5.43 29.70
C SER A 276 14.17 4.33 30.05
N ARG A 277 13.71 3.32 30.78
CA ARG A 277 14.54 2.16 31.13
C ARG A 277 14.88 1.35 29.89
N SER A 278 13.94 1.16 29.01
CA SER A 278 14.15 0.46 27.74
C SER A 278 15.20 1.14 26.89
N VAL A 279 15.17 2.48 26.78
CA VAL A 279 16.16 3.25 26.02
C VAL A 279 17.56 3.13 26.66
N GLN A 280 17.64 3.21 28.01
CA GLN A 280 18.91 3.02 28.71
C GLN A 280 19.48 1.62 28.50
N SER A 281 18.63 0.60 28.55
CA SER A 281 19.01 -0.79 28.27
C SER A 281 19.54 -0.95 26.84
N LEU A 282 18.85 -0.38 25.84
CA LEU A 282 19.30 -0.40 24.45
C LEU A 282 20.67 0.27 24.26
N VAL A 283 20.83 1.47 24.81
CA VAL A 283 22.11 2.20 24.70
C VAL A 283 23.24 1.44 25.39
N GLU A 284 22.99 0.82 26.54
CA GLU A 284 23.99 0.00 27.23
C GLU A 284 24.34 -1.26 26.43
N TYR A 285 23.32 -1.96 25.89
CA TYR A 285 23.51 -3.14 25.05
C TYR A 285 24.32 -2.82 23.79
N MET A 286 24.03 -1.70 23.11
CA MET A 286 24.73 -1.29 21.90
C MET A 286 26.20 -0.97 22.10
N LYS A 287 26.68 -0.74 23.32
CA LYS A 287 28.14 -0.63 23.58
C LYS A 287 28.92 -1.88 23.20
N GLY A 288 28.28 -3.04 23.22
CA GLY A 288 28.85 -4.29 22.73
C GLY A 288 28.98 -4.37 21.19
N TYR A 289 28.36 -3.43 20.46
CA TYR A 289 28.30 -3.38 18.99
C TYR A 289 28.78 -2.01 18.48
N PRO A 290 30.08 -1.72 18.52
CA PRO A 290 30.62 -0.36 18.41
C PRO A 290 30.36 0.35 17.07
N GLU A 291 30.24 -0.40 15.97
CA GLU A 291 30.04 0.15 14.60
C GLU A 291 28.69 -0.28 14.00
N THR A 292 27.79 -0.83 14.82
CA THR A 292 26.47 -1.30 14.42
C THR A 292 25.39 -0.27 14.78
N ALA A 293 24.37 -0.14 13.95
CA ALA A 293 23.17 0.61 14.25
C ALA A 293 21.95 -0.33 14.43
N MET A 294 21.09 -0.02 15.39
CA MET A 294 19.87 -0.77 15.66
C MET A 294 18.65 0.09 15.32
N CYS A 295 17.73 -0.45 14.52
CA CYS A 295 16.41 0.11 14.26
C CYS A 295 15.36 -0.71 14.99
N ILE A 296 14.58 -0.11 15.90
CA ILE A 296 13.60 -0.80 16.73
C ILE A 296 12.30 -0.01 16.89
N GLY A 297 11.15 -0.68 16.70
CA GLY A 297 9.83 -0.07 16.87
C GLY A 297 9.44 0.14 18.33
N ALA A 298 8.85 1.30 18.63
CA ALA A 298 8.42 1.72 19.96
C ALA A 298 7.19 2.61 19.91
N SER A 299 6.65 2.94 21.09
CA SER A 299 5.62 3.97 21.26
C SER A 299 6.20 5.17 22.00
N THR A 300 5.98 6.40 21.49
CA THR A 300 6.43 7.63 22.11
C THR A 300 5.33 8.65 22.30
N TYR A 301 5.61 9.65 23.13
CA TYR A 301 4.73 10.78 23.41
C TYR A 301 5.48 12.11 23.27
N LYS A 302 4.92 13.05 22.50
CA LYS A 302 5.40 14.43 22.42
C LYS A 302 4.50 15.32 23.26
N LEU A 303 5.05 16.05 24.23
CA LEU A 303 4.35 17.12 24.95
C LEU A 303 4.43 18.43 24.16
N PHE A 304 3.29 19.09 23.98
CA PHE A 304 3.25 20.42 23.41
C PHE A 304 3.66 21.46 24.43
N LEU A 305 4.45 22.45 24.00
CA LEU A 305 4.77 23.59 24.82
C LEU A 305 3.62 24.59 24.85
N PRO A 306 3.52 25.44 25.92
CA PRO A 306 2.60 26.56 25.94
C PRO A 306 2.81 27.46 24.71
N GLY A 307 1.75 27.66 23.90
CA GLY A 307 1.79 28.47 22.67
C GLY A 307 2.24 27.70 21.39
N GLU A 308 2.60 26.43 21.50
CA GLU A 308 2.85 25.57 20.32
C GLU A 308 1.51 25.24 19.62
N GLU A 309 1.49 25.26 18.29
CA GLU A 309 0.32 24.87 17.50
C GLU A 309 0.01 23.39 17.72
N LEU A 310 -1.24 23.10 18.09
CA LEU A 310 -1.68 21.75 18.36
C LEU A 310 -1.94 20.98 17.04
N SER A 311 -1.47 19.76 16.97
CA SER A 311 -1.80 18.85 15.90
C SER A 311 -3.29 18.45 15.92
N PRO A 312 -3.85 17.95 14.81
CA PRO A 312 -5.22 17.42 14.81
C PRO A 312 -5.42 16.19 15.73
N SER A 313 -4.35 15.51 16.11
CA SER A 313 -4.33 14.33 16.99
C SER A 313 -4.03 14.65 18.46
N ALA A 314 -3.75 15.93 18.78
CA ALA A 314 -3.40 16.38 20.12
C ALA A 314 -4.49 16.03 21.16
N ARG A 315 -4.06 15.45 22.27
CA ARG A 315 -4.91 14.99 23.38
C ARG A 315 -4.61 15.79 24.63
N LEU A 316 -5.66 16.23 25.33
CA LEU A 316 -5.51 16.89 26.62
C LEU A 316 -5.15 15.86 27.70
N ILE A 317 -4.12 16.13 28.51
CA ILE A 317 -3.83 15.35 29.71
C ILE A 317 -4.89 15.65 30.76
N PRO A 318 -5.64 14.64 31.28
CA PRO A 318 -6.69 14.86 32.23
C PRO A 318 -6.23 15.67 33.47
N ARG A 319 -7.00 16.65 33.85
CA ARG A 319 -6.74 17.55 35.02
C ARG A 319 -5.51 18.46 34.87
N THR A 320 -5.07 18.71 33.65
CA THR A 320 -3.99 19.67 33.33
C THR A 320 -4.40 20.50 32.11
N ASP A 321 -3.63 21.57 31.81
CA ASP A 321 -3.76 22.35 30.57
C ASP A 321 -2.72 21.93 29.52
N GLN A 322 -2.13 20.75 29.67
CA GLN A 322 -1.09 20.25 28.79
C GLN A 322 -1.68 19.30 27.74
N TYR A 323 -1.18 19.42 26.51
CA TYR A 323 -1.52 18.56 25.41
C TYR A 323 -0.34 17.67 25.02
N TYR A 324 -0.66 16.48 24.49
CA TYR A 324 0.33 15.54 23.97
C TYR A 324 -0.18 14.85 22.71
N ASP A 325 0.75 14.42 21.87
CA ASP A 325 0.55 13.42 20.82
C ASP A 325 1.16 12.08 21.23
N ALA A 326 0.56 11.00 20.75
CA ALA A 326 1.11 9.65 20.82
C ALA A 326 1.53 9.20 19.42
N TYR A 327 2.69 8.57 19.31
CA TYR A 327 3.26 8.15 18.03
C TYR A 327 3.60 6.65 18.02
N ASN A 328 3.45 6.05 16.86
CA ASN A 328 4.10 4.80 16.49
C ASN A 328 5.48 5.19 15.91
N THR A 329 6.55 4.80 16.59
CA THR A 329 7.89 5.36 16.40
C THR A 329 8.92 4.28 16.10
N ILE A 330 9.93 4.58 15.30
CA ILE A 330 11.17 3.83 15.22
C ILE A 330 12.28 4.62 15.91
N TYR A 331 13.04 3.95 16.77
CA TYR A 331 14.33 4.42 17.27
C TYR A 331 15.44 3.91 16.37
N TYR A 332 16.34 4.78 16.00
CA TYR A 332 17.65 4.44 15.48
C TYR A 332 18.67 4.72 16.58
N VAL A 333 19.38 3.69 16.99
CA VAL A 333 20.34 3.74 18.12
C VAL A 333 21.68 3.22 17.65
N ASP A 334 22.73 4.04 17.81
CA ASP A 334 24.12 3.68 17.60
C ASP A 334 25.00 4.26 18.73
N ASN A 335 26.31 4.04 18.69
CA ASN A 335 27.24 4.55 19.68
C ASN A 335 27.85 5.92 19.34
N ALA A 336 27.59 6.45 18.14
CA ALA A 336 28.25 7.66 17.63
C ALA A 336 27.33 8.86 17.60
N SER A 337 26.02 8.66 17.50
CA SER A 337 25.07 9.76 17.31
C SER A 337 23.99 9.82 18.42
N ALA A 338 23.27 10.92 18.47
CA ALA A 338 22.03 10.97 19.24
C ALA A 338 21.00 10.05 18.62
N ILE A 339 20.11 9.48 19.45
CA ILE A 339 19.02 8.63 18.99
C ILE A 339 18.18 9.43 17.98
N GLN A 340 18.05 8.89 16.75
CA GLN A 340 17.18 9.45 15.73
C GLN A 340 15.80 8.81 15.85
N LEU A 341 14.74 9.59 15.59
CA LEU A 341 13.35 9.15 15.69
C LEU A 341 12.66 9.32 14.33
N TYR A 342 11.81 8.38 13.99
CA TYR A 342 10.86 8.51 12.89
C TYR A 342 9.47 8.08 13.35
N HIS A 343 8.44 8.87 13.05
CA HIS A 343 7.05 8.58 13.38
C HIS A 343 6.26 8.17 12.15
N LYS A 344 5.45 7.14 12.33
CA LYS A 344 4.57 6.63 11.27
C LYS A 344 3.71 7.74 10.68
N SER A 345 3.74 7.88 9.37
CA SER A 345 3.04 8.94 8.62
C SER A 345 1.78 8.46 7.90
N LYS A 346 1.73 7.18 7.49
CA LYS A 346 0.55 6.56 6.87
C LYS A 346 -0.11 5.63 7.87
N LEU A 347 -1.05 6.18 8.61
CA LEU A 347 -1.80 5.44 9.64
C LEU A 347 -2.85 4.53 9.00
N THR A 348 -3.09 3.38 9.65
CA THR A 348 -4.13 2.43 9.26
C THR A 348 -5.51 2.96 9.66
N PRO A 349 -6.42 3.20 8.70
CA PRO A 349 -7.76 3.69 9.01
C PRO A 349 -8.55 2.72 9.90
N GLY A 350 -9.24 3.27 10.92
CA GLY A 350 -10.05 2.51 11.85
C GLY A 350 -9.28 1.83 13.00
N VAL A 351 -7.93 1.85 12.96
CA VAL A 351 -7.07 1.29 14.01
C VAL A 351 -6.18 2.37 14.62
N GLU A 352 -5.36 3.04 13.81
CA GLU A 352 -4.41 4.08 14.23
C GLU A 352 -4.94 5.50 13.95
N ALA A 353 -5.82 5.61 12.96
CA ALA A 353 -6.52 6.85 12.64
C ALA A 353 -8.01 6.60 12.59
N MET A 354 -8.79 7.46 13.24
CA MET A 354 -10.25 7.47 13.15
C MET A 354 -10.68 8.50 12.11
N PRO A 355 -10.93 8.07 10.87
CA PRO A 355 -11.37 8.98 9.83
C PRO A 355 -12.77 9.52 10.17
N MET A 356 -12.99 10.80 9.85
CA MET A 356 -14.30 11.47 9.99
C MET A 356 -14.83 11.63 11.42
N ILE A 357 -14.05 11.39 12.47
CA ILE A 357 -14.49 11.53 13.88
C ILE A 357 -15.13 12.89 14.17
N LYS A 358 -14.60 13.96 13.56
CA LYS A 358 -15.15 15.33 13.71
C LYS A 358 -16.58 15.47 13.16
N TYR A 359 -16.96 14.62 12.19
CA TYR A 359 -18.26 14.69 11.53
C TYR A 359 -19.26 13.65 12.04
N LEU A 360 -18.77 12.55 12.63
CA LEU A 360 -19.57 11.41 13.05
C LEU A 360 -19.12 10.92 14.45
N PRO A 361 -19.43 11.66 15.53
CA PRO A 361 -18.95 11.34 16.90
C PRO A 361 -19.38 9.95 17.40
N PHE A 362 -20.48 9.38 16.87
CA PHE A 362 -20.92 8.03 17.23
C PHE A 362 -19.94 6.94 16.77
N ILE A 363 -19.08 7.21 15.77
CA ILE A 363 -18.04 6.28 15.31
C ILE A 363 -16.98 6.08 16.39
N GLU A 364 -16.68 7.10 17.19
CA GLU A 364 -15.75 7.01 18.33
C GLU A 364 -16.21 5.98 19.35
N LYS A 365 -17.50 6.01 19.72
CA LYS A 365 -18.08 5.06 20.65
C LYS A 365 -18.08 3.63 20.09
N LEU A 366 -18.38 3.49 18.82
CA LEU A 366 -18.35 2.20 18.13
C LEU A 366 -16.93 1.63 18.03
N ALA A 367 -15.92 2.48 17.81
CA ALA A 367 -14.52 2.07 17.75
C ALA A 367 -13.98 1.64 19.12
N LEU A 368 -14.39 2.32 20.20
CA LEU A 368 -14.06 1.95 21.59
C LEU A 368 -14.65 0.58 21.95
N ASP A 369 -15.91 0.34 21.61
CA ASP A 369 -16.60 -0.92 21.88
C ASP A 369 -15.98 -2.10 21.10
N LEU A 370 -15.16 -1.81 20.07
CA LEU A 370 -14.53 -2.79 19.19
C LEU A 370 -13.03 -3.00 19.46
N GLY A 371 -12.48 -2.41 20.56
CA GLY A 371 -11.08 -2.57 20.94
C GLY A 371 -10.09 -1.67 20.20
N GLY A 372 -10.58 -0.66 19.47
CA GLY A 372 -9.76 0.36 18.83
C GLY A 372 -9.20 1.38 19.84
N THR A 373 -8.16 2.11 19.46
CA THR A 373 -7.61 3.20 20.27
C THR A 373 -8.49 4.44 20.21
N VAL A 374 -8.62 5.15 21.33
CA VAL A 374 -9.32 6.44 21.38
C VAL A 374 -8.47 7.50 20.69
N GLY A 375 -8.95 8.05 19.59
CA GLY A 375 -8.31 9.13 18.83
C GLY A 375 -7.25 8.63 17.83
N SER A 376 -6.80 9.55 16.98
CA SER A 376 -5.72 9.28 16.00
C SER A 376 -4.35 9.41 16.64
N LEU A 377 -3.36 8.67 16.16
CA LEU A 377 -1.96 8.90 16.44
C LEU A 377 -1.46 10.16 15.73
N GLY A 378 -0.38 10.74 16.23
CA GLY A 378 0.40 11.76 15.52
C GLY A 378 1.13 11.18 14.32
N ILE A 379 1.54 12.04 13.40
CA ILE A 379 2.24 11.68 12.17
C ILE A 379 3.43 12.59 11.91
N ASP A 380 4.47 12.07 11.26
CA ASP A 380 5.49 12.90 10.63
C ASP A 380 5.02 13.39 9.26
N LEU A 381 5.29 14.66 8.96
CA LEU A 381 4.95 15.26 7.67
C LEU A 381 6.02 14.99 6.62
N GLU A 382 7.26 14.82 7.03
CA GLU A 382 8.42 14.61 6.18
C GLU A 382 8.86 13.15 6.17
N ARG A 383 9.52 12.74 5.09
CA ARG A 383 10.14 11.42 4.92
C ARG A 383 11.62 11.55 5.24
N THR A 384 11.95 11.54 6.53
CA THR A 384 13.32 11.72 7.00
C THR A 384 14.01 10.36 7.12
N PRO A 385 15.04 10.07 6.28
CA PRO A 385 15.85 8.88 6.45
C PRO A 385 16.74 8.99 7.69
N PHE A 386 17.10 7.85 8.28
CA PHE A 386 18.14 7.79 9.30
C PHE A 386 19.53 7.86 8.67
N TYR A 387 20.41 8.62 9.26
CA TYR A 387 21.80 8.71 8.85
C TYR A 387 22.70 7.80 9.70
N ASN A 388 23.40 6.89 9.03
CA ASN A 388 24.41 6.04 9.64
C ASN A 388 25.79 6.65 9.42
N VAL A 389 26.45 7.03 10.50
CA VAL A 389 27.77 7.69 10.47
C VAL A 389 28.91 6.74 10.10
N TYR A 390 28.76 5.43 10.33
CA TYR A 390 29.82 4.45 10.10
C TYR A 390 30.01 4.12 8.61
N ASN A 391 28.90 4.07 7.87
CA ASN A 391 28.88 3.71 6.46
C ASN A 391 28.58 4.90 5.53
N ASP A 392 28.36 6.09 6.10
CA ASP A 392 27.91 7.29 5.38
C ASP A 392 26.65 7.04 4.52
N LEU A 393 25.66 6.35 5.12
CA LEU A 393 24.45 5.87 4.45
C LEU A 393 23.17 6.46 5.05
N LEU A 394 22.18 6.64 4.19
CA LEU A 394 20.82 7.02 4.57
C LEU A 394 19.86 5.83 4.40
N VAL A 395 19.11 5.52 5.46
CA VAL A 395 18.19 4.39 5.53
C VAL A 395 16.76 4.88 5.60
N ALA A 396 15.87 4.35 4.76
CA ALA A 396 14.43 4.63 4.83
C ALA A 396 13.76 3.76 5.90
N PRO A 397 13.32 4.31 7.04
CA PRO A 397 12.52 3.59 8.03
C PRO A 397 11.05 3.60 7.57
N SER A 398 10.51 2.45 7.23
CA SER A 398 9.09 2.31 6.82
C SER A 398 8.33 1.46 7.81
N ILE A 399 7.26 2.02 8.40
CA ILE A 399 6.47 1.32 9.40
C ILE A 399 5.25 0.66 8.73
N CYS A 400 5.27 -0.67 8.65
CA CYS A 400 4.12 -1.52 8.32
C CYS A 400 3.39 -1.06 7.04
N TYR A 401 2.18 -0.54 7.19
CA TYR A 401 1.26 -0.09 6.14
C TYR A 401 1.87 0.95 5.18
N GLU A 402 2.86 1.74 5.62
CA GLU A 402 3.54 2.73 4.78
C GLU A 402 4.18 2.12 3.54
N SER A 403 4.71 0.90 3.67
CA SER A 403 5.37 0.19 2.58
C SER A 403 4.44 -0.15 1.40
N VAL A 404 3.11 -0.08 1.60
CA VAL A 404 2.13 -0.30 0.53
C VAL A 404 2.05 0.89 -0.44
N PHE A 405 2.45 2.10 -0.01
CA PHE A 405 2.30 3.34 -0.76
C PHE A 405 3.57 3.66 -1.57
N GLY A 406 3.52 3.43 -2.89
CA GLY A 406 4.68 3.61 -3.77
C GLY A 406 5.26 5.04 -3.76
N GLU A 407 4.46 6.05 -4.10
CA GLU A 407 4.92 7.45 -4.14
C GLU A 407 5.37 7.95 -2.75
N PHE A 408 4.74 7.48 -1.67
CA PHE A 408 5.18 7.79 -0.32
C PHE A 408 6.61 7.33 -0.07
N MET A 409 6.94 6.10 -0.46
CA MET A 409 8.29 5.54 -0.31
C MET A 409 9.32 6.27 -1.16
N THR A 410 8.93 6.83 -2.32
CA THR A 410 9.84 7.66 -3.13
C THR A 410 10.31 8.91 -2.39
N GLY A 411 9.56 9.39 -1.40
CA GLY A 411 9.94 10.54 -0.59
C GLY A 411 11.22 10.30 0.21
N PHE A 412 11.39 9.13 0.81
CA PHE A 412 12.64 8.76 1.50
C PHE A 412 13.82 8.70 0.52
N VAL A 413 13.59 8.11 -0.66
CA VAL A 413 14.64 7.96 -1.68
C VAL A 413 15.04 9.32 -2.26
N LYS A 414 14.11 10.24 -2.46
CA LYS A 414 14.41 11.64 -2.84
C LYS A 414 15.23 12.37 -1.80
N ASN A 415 15.06 12.00 -0.52
CA ASN A 415 15.82 12.54 0.60
C ASN A 415 17.12 11.74 0.85
N GLY A 416 17.54 10.91 -0.11
CA GLY A 416 18.84 10.25 -0.12
C GLY A 416 18.87 8.82 0.40
N ALA A 417 17.75 8.21 0.78
CA ALA A 417 17.75 6.84 1.28
C ALA A 417 18.27 5.84 0.23
N GLN A 418 19.21 5.00 0.64
CA GLN A 418 19.94 4.05 -0.22
C GLN A 418 19.50 2.61 0.00
N VAL A 419 18.79 2.33 1.10
CA VAL A 419 18.21 1.04 1.46
C VAL A 419 16.87 1.28 2.18
N ILE A 420 15.95 0.30 2.12
CA ILE A 420 14.65 0.39 2.78
C ILE A 420 14.57 -0.66 3.88
N PHE A 421 14.24 -0.24 5.11
CA PHE A 421 13.87 -1.12 6.20
C PHE A 421 12.36 -1.06 6.42
N VAL A 422 11.69 -2.21 6.25
CA VAL A 422 10.25 -2.35 6.53
C VAL A 422 10.07 -3.04 7.86
N MET A 423 9.49 -2.34 8.82
CA MET A 423 9.34 -2.81 10.21
C MET A 423 7.85 -2.95 10.50
N THR A 424 7.37 -4.17 10.77
CA THR A 424 5.93 -4.47 10.79
C THR A 424 5.51 -5.46 11.86
N ASN A 425 4.21 -5.47 12.17
CA ASN A 425 3.58 -6.49 13.01
C ASN A 425 2.33 -7.06 12.31
N ASP A 426 2.53 -8.08 11.48
CA ASP A 426 1.48 -8.71 10.67
C ASP A 426 0.70 -9.81 11.42
N GLY A 427 0.99 -10.07 12.70
CA GLY A 427 0.34 -11.09 13.51
C GLY A 427 -1.16 -10.91 13.70
N TRP A 428 -1.63 -9.67 13.59
CA TRP A 428 -3.05 -9.32 13.69
C TRP A 428 -3.95 -10.03 12.67
N TRP A 429 -3.38 -10.56 11.58
CA TRP A 429 -4.16 -11.19 10.50
C TRP A 429 -4.18 -12.70 10.57
N LYS A 430 -3.52 -13.31 11.58
CA LYS A 430 -3.36 -14.77 11.74
C LYS A 430 -2.72 -15.40 10.49
N ASP A 431 -2.69 -16.72 10.38
CA ASP A 431 -2.17 -17.39 9.18
C ASP A 431 -3.17 -17.31 8.02
N THR A 432 -3.20 -16.16 7.38
CA THR A 432 -4.08 -15.84 6.24
C THR A 432 -3.26 -15.23 5.09
N PRO A 433 -3.83 -15.05 3.91
CA PRO A 433 -3.13 -14.37 2.81
C PRO A 433 -2.67 -12.94 3.13
N GLY A 434 -3.22 -12.26 4.13
CA GLY A 434 -2.94 -10.85 4.42
C GLY A 434 -1.46 -10.55 4.65
N HIS A 435 -0.79 -11.26 5.55
CA HIS A 435 0.63 -11.06 5.85
C HIS A 435 1.53 -11.39 4.65
N ARG A 436 1.17 -12.40 3.84
CA ARG A 436 1.90 -12.77 2.62
C ARG A 436 1.73 -11.74 1.51
N GLN A 437 0.52 -11.18 1.34
CA GLN A 437 0.26 -10.09 0.41
C GLN A 437 1.07 -8.86 0.80
N HIS A 438 1.07 -8.49 2.10
CA HIS A 438 1.84 -7.36 2.60
C HIS A 438 3.35 -7.54 2.36
N MET A 439 3.90 -8.72 2.66
CA MET A 439 5.29 -9.03 2.38
C MET A 439 5.61 -8.88 0.89
N SER A 440 4.76 -9.41 0.02
CA SER A 440 4.99 -9.37 -1.43
C SER A 440 5.03 -7.93 -1.99
N TYR A 441 4.27 -6.99 -1.41
CA TYR A 441 4.27 -5.59 -1.85
C TYR A 441 5.63 -4.89 -1.60
N SER A 442 6.45 -5.39 -0.68
CA SER A 442 7.82 -4.90 -0.50
C SER A 442 8.68 -5.09 -1.76
N ALA A 443 8.41 -6.15 -2.57
CA ALA A 443 9.09 -6.35 -3.84
C ALA A 443 8.77 -5.27 -4.88
N LEU A 444 7.55 -4.71 -4.84
CA LEU A 444 7.16 -3.57 -5.69
C LEU A 444 8.02 -2.35 -5.35
N ARG A 445 8.21 -2.07 -4.07
CA ARG A 445 9.06 -0.95 -3.59
C ARG A 445 10.51 -1.10 -4.04
N ALA A 446 11.03 -2.33 -3.95
CA ALA A 446 12.37 -2.63 -4.42
C ALA A 446 12.54 -2.30 -5.93
N ILE A 447 11.60 -2.73 -6.78
CA ILE A 447 11.64 -2.48 -8.22
C ILE A 447 11.46 -0.99 -8.54
N GLU A 448 10.45 -0.35 -7.96
CA GLU A 448 10.10 1.05 -8.20
C GLU A 448 11.25 2.01 -7.87
N THR A 449 11.99 1.68 -6.81
CA THR A 449 13.04 2.57 -6.28
C THR A 449 14.46 2.09 -6.52
N ARG A 450 14.64 0.87 -7.02
CA ARG A 450 15.93 0.18 -7.13
C ARG A 450 16.67 0.16 -5.78
N ARG A 451 15.95 -0.11 -4.70
CA ARG A 451 16.53 -0.25 -3.35
C ARG A 451 16.35 -1.68 -2.87
N SER A 452 17.41 -2.21 -2.24
CA SER A 452 17.26 -3.44 -1.46
C SER A 452 16.34 -3.20 -0.27
N VAL A 453 15.60 -4.23 0.13
CA VAL A 453 14.69 -4.16 1.27
C VAL A 453 15.08 -5.21 2.30
N ALA A 454 15.29 -4.77 3.55
CA ALA A 454 15.32 -5.65 4.72
C ALA A 454 13.99 -5.46 5.47
N ARG A 455 13.20 -6.54 5.54
CA ARG A 455 11.88 -6.53 6.20
C ARG A 455 11.96 -7.31 7.49
N SER A 456 11.66 -6.66 8.60
CA SER A 456 11.49 -7.25 9.92
C SER A 456 10.01 -7.29 10.30
N ALA A 457 9.49 -8.47 10.58
CA ALA A 457 8.14 -8.71 11.04
C ALA A 457 8.16 -9.37 12.42
N ASN A 458 7.26 -8.99 13.31
CA ASN A 458 7.20 -9.58 14.65
C ASN A 458 6.84 -11.08 14.59
N THR A 459 5.63 -11.40 14.14
CA THR A 459 5.13 -12.78 13.94
C THR A 459 4.91 -13.12 12.47
N GLY A 460 5.06 -12.12 11.58
CA GLY A 460 4.88 -12.24 10.14
C GLY A 460 6.01 -12.96 9.43
N ILE A 461 6.28 -12.56 8.20
CA ILE A 461 7.39 -13.07 7.40
C ILE A 461 8.43 -11.98 7.29
N SER A 462 9.59 -12.20 7.90
CA SER A 462 10.79 -11.37 7.70
C SER A 462 11.52 -11.84 6.46
N CYS A 463 12.12 -10.93 5.70
CA CYS A 463 12.81 -11.30 4.47
C CYS A 463 13.79 -10.24 3.99
N PHE A 464 14.69 -10.66 3.09
CA PHE A 464 15.54 -9.80 2.28
C PHE A 464 15.08 -9.83 0.82
N ILE A 465 15.00 -8.67 0.21
CA ILE A 465 14.58 -8.50 -1.19
C ILE A 465 15.63 -7.64 -1.90
N ASN A 466 16.10 -8.12 -3.05
CA ASN A 466 17.08 -7.40 -3.85
C ASN A 466 16.45 -6.26 -4.68
N GLN A 467 17.28 -5.46 -5.33
CA GLN A 467 16.86 -4.31 -6.15
C GLN A 467 16.00 -4.68 -7.38
N ARG A 468 15.94 -5.97 -7.75
CA ARG A 468 15.06 -6.50 -8.81
C ARG A 468 13.72 -7.03 -8.28
N GLY A 469 13.52 -7.01 -6.95
CA GLY A 469 12.33 -7.54 -6.32
C GLY A 469 12.35 -9.06 -6.08
N ASP A 470 13.51 -9.73 -6.20
CA ASP A 470 13.63 -11.14 -5.83
C ASP A 470 13.75 -11.28 -4.33
N ILE A 471 12.98 -12.17 -3.74
CA ILE A 471 13.12 -12.56 -2.33
C ILE A 471 14.36 -13.46 -2.23
N LEU A 472 15.39 -12.98 -1.54
CA LEU A 472 16.66 -13.69 -1.38
C LEU A 472 16.60 -14.73 -0.27
N GLU A 473 15.90 -14.40 0.82
CA GLU A 473 15.73 -15.23 2.00
C GLU A 473 14.49 -14.78 2.76
N SER A 474 13.78 -15.69 3.43
CA SER A 474 12.63 -15.38 4.24
C SER A 474 12.48 -16.33 5.41
N THR A 475 11.93 -15.85 6.54
CA THR A 475 11.58 -16.65 7.70
C THR A 475 10.26 -17.38 7.50
N PRO A 476 10.01 -18.46 8.24
CA PRO A 476 8.66 -18.99 8.41
C PRO A 476 7.78 -18.00 9.20
N TYR A 477 6.46 -18.08 8.95
CA TYR A 477 5.45 -17.35 9.73
C TYR A 477 5.35 -17.94 11.14
N TRP A 478 5.21 -17.07 12.17
CA TRP A 478 4.99 -17.43 13.58
C TRP A 478 6.13 -18.24 14.22
N VAL A 479 7.38 -17.91 13.91
CA VAL A 479 8.58 -18.57 14.47
C VAL A 479 9.52 -17.53 15.08
N LYS A 480 10.01 -17.73 16.31
CA LYS A 480 11.07 -16.91 16.94
C LYS A 480 12.39 -17.22 16.24
N THR A 481 12.98 -16.28 15.53
CA THR A 481 14.21 -16.46 14.75
C THR A 481 14.82 -15.12 14.34
N ALA A 482 16.01 -15.17 13.76
CA ALA A 482 16.61 -14.07 13.03
C ALA A 482 17.27 -14.60 11.74
N ILE A 483 17.43 -13.75 10.75
CA ILE A 483 18.16 -14.04 9.52
C ILE A 483 19.17 -12.93 9.26
N ARG A 484 20.35 -13.29 8.74
CA ARG A 484 21.42 -12.35 8.43
C ARG A 484 21.80 -12.48 6.97
N ARG A 485 21.94 -11.34 6.30
CA ARG A 485 22.34 -11.32 4.90
C ARG A 485 23.00 -10.02 4.51
N THR A 486 23.99 -10.12 3.61
CA THR A 486 24.51 -8.95 2.90
C THR A 486 23.56 -8.56 1.78
N ILE A 487 23.14 -7.29 1.76
CA ILE A 487 22.36 -6.64 0.69
C ILE A 487 23.13 -5.43 0.16
N ASN A 488 22.77 -4.90 -1.00
CA ASN A 488 23.46 -3.76 -1.57
C ASN A 488 22.64 -2.47 -1.42
N ALA A 489 23.27 -1.42 -0.94
CA ALA A 489 22.75 -0.05 -1.02
C ALA A 489 22.86 0.47 -2.46
N ASN A 490 22.00 1.44 -2.82
CA ASN A 490 21.98 2.05 -4.16
C ASN A 490 21.50 3.51 -4.04
N ASP A 491 22.10 4.42 -4.77
CA ASP A 491 21.77 5.85 -4.79
C ASP A 491 21.10 6.30 -6.10
N GLU A 492 20.97 5.42 -7.10
CA GLU A 492 20.31 5.70 -8.37
C GLU A 492 18.87 6.22 -8.16
N ILE A 493 18.51 7.29 -8.88
CA ILE A 493 17.16 7.85 -8.86
C ILE A 493 16.37 7.37 -10.08
N THR A 494 15.43 6.46 -9.87
CA THR A 494 14.59 5.93 -10.95
C THR A 494 13.64 7.01 -11.50
N PHE A 495 13.13 6.79 -12.71
CA PHE A 495 12.13 7.70 -13.29
C PHE A 495 10.87 7.79 -12.40
N TYR A 496 10.41 6.67 -11.82
CA TYR A 496 9.27 6.69 -10.92
C TYR A 496 9.58 7.47 -9.62
N VAL A 497 10.75 7.31 -9.02
CA VAL A 497 11.16 8.12 -7.87
C VAL A 497 11.07 9.60 -8.22
N LYS A 498 11.54 10.01 -9.38
CA LYS A 498 11.53 11.41 -9.81
C LYS A 498 10.13 11.98 -10.04
N HIS A 499 9.24 11.20 -10.67
CA HIS A 499 7.95 11.68 -11.18
C HIS A 499 6.73 11.20 -10.38
N GLY A 500 6.85 10.15 -9.53
CA GLY A 500 5.77 9.58 -8.73
C GLY A 500 4.61 9.04 -9.58
N ASP A 501 3.40 9.13 -9.06
CA ASP A 501 2.17 8.58 -9.65
C ASP A 501 1.60 9.46 -10.80
N TYR A 502 2.45 9.85 -11.76
CA TYR A 502 2.07 10.76 -12.85
C TYR A 502 0.95 10.22 -13.74
N ILE A 503 0.89 8.89 -13.96
CA ILE A 503 -0.18 8.25 -14.73
C ILE A 503 -1.54 8.48 -14.05
N ALA A 504 -1.58 8.32 -12.74
CA ALA A 504 -2.78 8.56 -11.95
C ALA A 504 -3.21 10.03 -11.97
N ARG A 505 -2.25 10.96 -11.84
CA ARG A 505 -2.54 12.40 -11.93
C ARG A 505 -3.12 12.78 -13.28
N ILE A 506 -2.59 12.22 -14.39
CA ILE A 506 -3.15 12.40 -15.74
C ILE A 506 -4.59 11.82 -15.79
N SER A 507 -4.82 10.67 -15.18
CA SER A 507 -6.15 10.05 -15.14
C SER A 507 -7.16 10.91 -14.38
N VAL A 508 -6.79 11.45 -13.22
CA VAL A 508 -7.66 12.37 -12.44
C VAL A 508 -7.99 13.63 -13.24
N PHE A 509 -6.99 14.27 -13.85
CA PHE A 509 -7.22 15.44 -14.70
C PHE A 509 -8.17 15.14 -15.86
N THR A 510 -7.96 14.00 -16.53
CA THR A 510 -8.82 13.53 -17.62
C THR A 510 -10.24 13.24 -17.12
N LEU A 511 -10.41 12.59 -15.97
CA LEU A 511 -11.70 12.32 -15.36
C LEU A 511 -12.46 13.61 -15.07
N LEU A 512 -11.82 14.58 -14.40
CA LEU A 512 -12.45 15.86 -14.07
C LEU A 512 -12.92 16.60 -15.33
N THR A 513 -12.10 16.59 -16.39
CA THR A 513 -12.46 17.17 -17.70
C THR A 513 -13.66 16.44 -18.31
N MET A 514 -13.68 15.12 -18.31
CA MET A 514 -14.78 14.32 -18.85
C MET A 514 -16.07 14.47 -18.05
N LEU A 515 -15.99 14.61 -16.73
CA LEU A 515 -17.14 14.89 -15.88
C LEU A 515 -17.74 16.26 -16.20
N LEU A 516 -16.91 17.30 -16.33
CA LEU A 516 -17.38 18.64 -16.71
C LEU A 516 -18.10 18.59 -18.06
N ILE A 517 -17.51 17.99 -19.09
CA ILE A 517 -18.13 17.81 -20.40
C ILE A 517 -19.45 17.04 -20.29
N SER A 518 -19.47 15.97 -19.47
CA SER A 518 -20.66 15.14 -19.26
C SER A 518 -21.80 15.93 -18.63
N ILE A 519 -21.51 16.76 -17.63
CA ILE A 519 -22.51 17.62 -16.97
C ILE A 519 -23.07 18.62 -17.95
N VAL A 520 -22.22 19.38 -18.67
CA VAL A 520 -22.64 20.39 -19.65
C VAL A 520 -23.53 19.76 -20.72
N ARG A 521 -23.09 18.65 -21.32
CA ARG A 521 -23.89 17.96 -22.34
C ARG A 521 -25.18 17.38 -21.79
N GLY A 522 -25.19 16.88 -20.55
CA GLY A 522 -26.38 16.40 -19.87
C GLY A 522 -27.43 17.50 -19.70
N ILE A 523 -27.02 18.72 -19.30
CA ILE A 523 -27.89 19.90 -19.17
C ILE A 523 -28.43 20.28 -20.53
N MET A 524 -27.59 20.37 -21.57
CA MET A 524 -28.02 20.73 -22.93
C MET A 524 -29.06 19.74 -23.47
N MET A 525 -28.83 18.44 -23.34
CA MET A 525 -29.80 17.42 -23.80
C MET A 525 -31.14 17.52 -23.06
N ARG A 526 -31.12 17.86 -21.76
CA ARG A 526 -32.34 18.05 -20.97
C ARG A 526 -33.10 19.31 -21.45
N SER A 527 -32.41 20.42 -21.70
CA SER A 527 -33.00 21.66 -22.25
C SER A 527 -33.63 21.43 -23.61
N GLU A 528 -32.97 20.71 -24.52
CA GLU A 528 -33.52 20.38 -25.84
C GLU A 528 -34.77 19.51 -25.76
N ARG A 529 -34.82 18.54 -24.81
CA ARG A 529 -36.03 17.74 -24.56
C ARG A 529 -37.21 18.59 -24.09
N LEU A 530 -36.97 19.53 -23.15
CA LEU A 530 -38.01 20.41 -22.63
C LEU A 530 -38.53 21.39 -23.69
N LYS A 531 -37.71 21.76 -24.69
CA LYS A 531 -38.15 22.61 -25.83
C LYS A 531 -38.97 21.85 -26.89
N ARG A 532 -38.93 20.50 -26.86
CA ARG A 532 -39.69 19.64 -27.80
C ARG A 532 -41.00 19.09 -27.23
N LEU A 533 -41.24 19.28 -25.93
CA LEU A 533 -42.50 19.04 -25.22
C LEU A 533 -43.34 20.33 -25.17
#